data_05f07468f40d1c3a98be7836e0add516
#
_entry.id   05f07468f40d1c3a98be7836e0add516
#
_cell.length_a   1.000
_cell.length_b   1.000
_cell.length_c   1.000
_cell.angle_alpha   90.00
_cell.angle_beta   90.00
_cell.angle_gamma   90.00
#
_symmetry.space_group_name_H-M   'P 1'
#
loop_
_entity.id
_entity.type
_entity.pdbx_description
1 polymer ?
#
loop_
_entity_poly.entity_id
_entity_poly.type
_entity_poly.pdbx_seq_one_letter_code
_entity_poly.pdbx_strand_id
1 'polypeptide(L)'
;MNNPIINDPITMVAEVFETLHPGVKYEAAYAPDIRDSDGTIVCSCITFPSEEDGPDAVPVILINSQAGIEVAAEALAQELAHVALGPDSLEHGAEYDAIFNALGEKYKEIAEKRFPGTPWATSEGGGDDEAE
;
A
#
# COMPACT_ATOMS: atom_id res chain seq x y z
N MET A 1 12.69 9.71 14.06
CA MET A 1 12.72 8.48 14.85
C MET A 1 13.10 7.30 13.98
N ASN A 2 13.96 6.47 14.47
CA ASN A 2 14.41 5.32 13.69
C ASN A 2 13.42 4.17 13.84
N ASN A 3 13.17 3.51 12.73
CA ASN A 3 12.37 2.31 12.75
C ASN A 3 13.26 1.13 13.15
N PRO A 4 12.95 0.44 14.24
CA PRO A 4 13.78 -0.67 14.70
C PRO A 4 13.73 -1.87 13.75
N ILE A 5 12.74 -1.94 12.88
CA ILE A 5 12.63 -3.04 11.93
C ILE A 5 13.12 -2.52 10.59
N ILE A 6 14.33 -2.95 10.21
CA ILE A 6 14.99 -2.34 9.07
C ILE A 6 14.37 -2.74 7.74
N ASN A 7 13.62 -3.83 7.70
CA ASN A 7 12.95 -4.27 6.47
C ASN A 7 11.44 -4.31 6.60
N ASP A 8 10.89 -3.35 7.33
CA ASP A 8 9.46 -3.25 7.54
C ASP A 8 8.76 -2.98 6.20
N PRO A 9 7.97 -3.92 5.69
CA PRO A 9 7.35 -3.72 4.37
C PRO A 9 6.34 -2.58 4.33
N ILE A 10 5.70 -2.26 5.45
CA ILE A 10 4.76 -1.15 5.47
C ILE A 10 5.49 0.17 5.22
N THR A 11 6.60 0.38 5.94
CA THR A 11 7.41 1.58 5.75
C THR A 11 7.98 1.63 4.34
N MET A 12 8.39 0.48 3.79
CA MET A 12 8.96 0.46 2.46
C MET A 12 7.93 0.76 1.38
N VAL A 13 6.70 0.30 1.54
CA VAL A 13 5.65 0.65 0.59
C VAL A 13 5.42 2.16 0.59
N ALA A 14 5.41 2.77 1.78
CA ALA A 14 5.23 4.21 1.87
C ALA A 14 6.39 4.96 1.22
N GLU A 15 7.62 4.50 1.40
CA GLU A 15 8.78 5.12 0.76
C GLU A 15 8.71 5.01 -0.76
N VAL A 16 8.31 3.84 -1.25
CA VAL A 16 8.18 3.62 -2.69
C VAL A 16 7.15 4.58 -3.26
N PHE A 17 6.02 4.73 -2.56
CA PHE A 17 4.98 5.63 -3.04
C PHE A 17 5.50 7.07 -3.09
N GLU A 18 6.20 7.51 -2.05
CA GLU A 18 6.75 8.86 -2.04
C GLU A 18 7.75 9.06 -3.17
N THR A 19 8.52 8.02 -3.49
CA THR A 19 9.50 8.11 -4.57
C THR A 19 8.81 8.28 -5.93
N LEU A 20 7.74 7.54 -6.18
CA LEU A 20 7.06 7.58 -7.46
C LEU A 20 6.04 8.71 -7.57
N HIS A 21 5.49 9.14 -6.45
CA HIS A 21 4.44 10.17 -6.42
C HIS A 21 4.76 11.20 -5.35
N PRO A 22 5.87 11.94 -5.52
CA PRO A 22 6.33 12.83 -4.46
C PRO A 22 5.30 13.93 -4.18
N GLY A 23 5.12 14.21 -2.91
CA GLY A 23 4.25 15.30 -2.49
C GLY A 23 2.79 14.96 -2.38
N VAL A 24 2.40 13.74 -2.77
CA VAL A 24 1.01 13.32 -2.62
C VAL A 24 0.78 12.97 -1.15
N LYS A 25 -0.27 13.55 -0.57
CA LYS A 25 -0.50 13.45 0.87
C LYS A 25 -1.63 12.49 1.18
N TYR A 26 -1.49 11.79 2.28
CA TYR A 26 -2.49 10.86 2.78
C TYR A 26 -2.16 10.57 4.23
N GLU A 27 -3.11 9.93 4.92
CA GLU A 27 -2.87 9.39 6.25
C GLU A 27 -3.24 7.92 6.24
N ALA A 28 -2.54 7.14 7.03
CA ALA A 28 -2.82 5.71 7.13
C ALA A 28 -2.77 5.31 8.59
N ALA A 29 -3.66 4.40 8.97
CA ALA A 29 -3.72 3.92 10.35
C ALA A 29 -4.19 2.48 10.36
N TYR A 30 -3.90 1.79 11.44
CA TYR A 30 -4.42 0.44 11.65
C TYR A 30 -5.73 0.53 12.41
N ALA A 31 -6.66 -0.36 12.09
CA ALA A 31 -7.91 -0.46 12.80
C ALA A 31 -8.36 -1.91 12.77
N PRO A 32 -8.98 -2.40 13.85
CA PRO A 32 -9.52 -3.75 13.83
C PRO A 32 -10.88 -3.75 13.15
N ASP A 33 -11.27 -4.92 12.63
CA ASP A 33 -12.64 -5.17 12.24
C ASP A 33 -13.18 -4.16 11.22
N ILE A 34 -12.38 -3.90 10.17
CA ILE A 34 -12.82 -3.00 9.11
C ILE A 34 -13.83 -3.73 8.24
N ARG A 35 -14.97 -3.11 7.98
CA ARG A 35 -16.03 -3.73 7.19
C ARG A 35 -16.48 -2.79 6.08
N ASP A 36 -16.90 -3.40 4.96
CA ASP A 36 -17.44 -2.61 3.88
C ASP A 36 -18.94 -2.35 4.12
N SER A 37 -19.61 -1.78 3.12
CA SER A 37 -21.02 -1.40 3.29
C SER A 37 -21.94 -2.61 3.46
N ASP A 38 -21.48 -3.79 3.04
CA ASP A 38 -22.25 -5.03 3.19
C ASP A 38 -21.97 -5.72 4.52
N GLY A 39 -21.08 -5.17 5.35
CA GLY A 39 -20.72 -5.79 6.61
C GLY A 39 -19.65 -6.84 6.50
N THR A 40 -19.04 -7.00 5.34
CA THR A 40 -17.98 -7.98 5.13
C THR A 40 -16.64 -7.41 5.61
N ILE A 41 -15.89 -8.23 6.34
CA ILE A 41 -14.56 -7.80 6.82
C ILE A 41 -13.62 -7.69 5.63
N VAL A 42 -12.90 -6.58 5.54
CA VAL A 42 -11.97 -6.33 4.46
C VAL A 42 -10.59 -6.02 5.01
N CYS A 43 -9.59 -6.13 4.18
CA CYS A 43 -8.20 -5.90 4.59
C CYS A 43 -7.89 -4.42 4.74
N SER A 44 -8.57 -3.55 3.99
CA SER A 44 -8.31 -2.12 4.06
C SER A 44 -9.46 -1.38 3.43
N CYS A 45 -9.48 -0.06 3.67
CA CYS A 45 -10.41 0.82 2.99
C CYS A 45 -9.78 2.19 2.88
N ILE A 46 -10.35 3.01 2.00
CA ILE A 46 -9.87 4.37 1.82
C ILE A 46 -11.07 5.31 1.84
N THR A 47 -10.91 6.45 2.48
CA THR A 47 -11.92 7.50 2.50
C THR A 47 -11.29 8.77 1.96
N PHE A 48 -11.89 9.32 0.92
CA PHE A 48 -11.46 10.60 0.39
C PHE A 48 -12.23 11.72 1.06
N PRO A 49 -11.56 12.87 1.31
CA PRO A 49 -12.25 13.97 1.96
C PRO A 49 -13.29 14.60 1.04
N SER A 50 -14.32 15.15 1.65
CA SER A 50 -15.32 15.92 0.92
C SER A 50 -14.97 17.40 1.02
N GLU A 51 -15.74 18.22 0.30
CA GLU A 51 -15.52 19.66 0.37
C GLU A 51 -15.72 20.19 1.78
N GLU A 52 -16.58 19.54 2.55
CA GLU A 52 -16.86 19.99 3.91
C GLU A 52 -15.67 19.78 4.84
N ASP A 53 -14.76 18.89 4.48
CA ASP A 53 -13.62 18.59 5.33
C ASP A 53 -12.52 19.64 5.26
N GLY A 54 -12.63 20.57 4.32
CA GLY A 54 -11.67 21.66 4.22
C GLY A 54 -10.55 21.40 3.23
N PRO A 55 -9.80 22.44 2.89
CA PRO A 55 -8.77 22.29 1.84
C PRO A 55 -7.53 21.51 2.27
N ASP A 56 -7.32 21.38 3.59
CA ASP A 56 -6.14 20.65 4.07
C ASP A 56 -6.43 19.21 4.35
N ALA A 57 -7.65 18.75 4.14
CA ALA A 57 -7.99 17.34 4.41
C ALA A 57 -7.35 16.44 3.37
N VAL A 58 -6.95 15.25 3.79
CA VAL A 58 -6.26 14.30 2.92
C VAL A 58 -6.99 12.95 2.99
N PRO A 59 -6.77 12.09 1.99
CA PRO A 59 -7.34 10.74 2.06
C PRO A 59 -6.83 9.99 3.28
N VAL A 60 -7.68 9.14 3.83
CA VAL A 60 -7.35 8.33 4.99
C VAL A 60 -7.50 6.87 4.62
N ILE A 61 -6.43 6.11 4.84
CA ILE A 61 -6.39 4.69 4.58
C ILE A 61 -6.44 3.98 5.93
N LEU A 62 -7.34 3.00 6.06
CA LEU A 62 -7.36 2.13 7.23
C LEU A 62 -6.95 0.74 6.80
N ILE A 63 -6.05 0.13 7.56
CA ILE A 63 -5.55 -1.21 7.29
C ILE A 63 -5.94 -2.10 8.45
N ASN A 64 -6.51 -3.26 8.14
CA ASN A 64 -6.98 -4.18 9.17
C ASN A 64 -5.79 -4.66 9.99
N SER A 65 -5.81 -4.35 11.28
CA SER A 65 -4.69 -4.66 12.16
C SER A 65 -4.55 -6.15 12.42
N GLN A 66 -5.53 -6.94 12.05
CA GLN A 66 -5.46 -8.39 12.20
C GLN A 66 -4.94 -9.09 10.96
N ALA A 67 -4.67 -8.35 9.88
CA ALA A 67 -4.09 -8.93 8.68
C ALA A 67 -2.62 -9.24 8.93
N GLY A 68 -2.10 -10.25 8.25
CA GLY A 68 -0.67 -10.52 8.29
C GLY A 68 0.11 -9.39 7.64
N ILE A 69 1.41 -9.34 7.94
CA ILE A 69 2.20 -8.18 7.51
C ILE A 69 2.28 -8.09 5.99
N GLU A 70 2.35 -9.22 5.29
CA GLU A 70 2.42 -9.18 3.84
C GLU A 70 1.10 -8.74 3.23
N VAL A 71 0.00 -9.19 3.80
CA VAL A 71 -1.32 -8.78 3.33
C VAL A 71 -1.52 -7.29 3.59
N ALA A 72 -1.09 -6.82 4.76
CA ALA A 72 -1.22 -5.42 5.10
C ALA A 72 -0.41 -4.54 4.15
N ALA A 73 0.80 -4.97 3.79
CA ALA A 73 1.63 -4.21 2.87
C ALA A 73 0.99 -4.14 1.49
N GLU A 74 0.45 -5.26 1.01
CA GLU A 74 -0.22 -5.25 -0.27
C GLU A 74 -1.48 -4.39 -0.24
N ALA A 75 -2.23 -4.46 0.85
CA ALA A 75 -3.42 -3.64 0.99
C ALA A 75 -3.07 -2.15 0.97
N LEU A 76 -1.99 -1.77 1.65
CA LEU A 76 -1.55 -0.38 1.60
C LEU A 76 -1.22 0.04 0.18
N ALA A 77 -0.49 -0.80 -0.57
CA ALA A 77 -0.15 -0.47 -1.94
C ALA A 77 -1.39 -0.30 -2.80
N GLN A 78 -2.41 -1.13 -2.61
CA GLN A 78 -3.66 -1.01 -3.35
C GLN A 78 -4.35 0.31 -3.05
N GLU A 79 -4.42 0.68 -1.78
CA GLU A 79 -5.07 1.94 -1.44
C GLU A 79 -4.26 3.14 -1.91
N LEU A 80 -2.93 3.04 -1.89
CA LEU A 80 -2.10 4.14 -2.40
C LEU A 80 -2.29 4.33 -3.91
N ALA A 81 -2.54 3.26 -4.64
CA ALA A 81 -2.88 3.41 -6.06
C ALA A 81 -4.15 4.23 -6.23
N HIS A 82 -5.14 4.02 -5.36
CA HIS A 82 -6.34 4.85 -5.39
C HIS A 82 -6.03 6.30 -5.03
N VAL A 83 -5.12 6.53 -4.07
CA VAL A 83 -4.73 7.89 -3.70
C VAL A 83 -4.13 8.60 -4.91
N ALA A 84 -3.28 7.91 -5.66
CA ALA A 84 -2.63 8.51 -6.82
C ALA A 84 -3.63 8.85 -7.91
N LEU A 85 -4.66 8.01 -8.08
CA LEU A 85 -5.67 8.24 -9.12
C LEU A 85 -6.71 9.28 -8.71
N GLY A 86 -7.01 9.40 -7.42
CA GLY A 86 -8.00 10.36 -6.95
C GLY A 86 -9.35 9.72 -6.71
N PRO A 87 -10.28 10.50 -6.14
CA PRO A 87 -11.56 9.96 -5.69
C PRO A 87 -12.52 9.54 -6.79
N ASP A 88 -12.29 9.99 -8.00
CA ASP A 88 -13.19 9.65 -9.09
C ASP A 88 -12.84 8.35 -9.77
N SER A 89 -11.78 7.68 -9.34
CA SER A 89 -11.28 6.48 -10.00
C SER A 89 -11.18 5.34 -9.01
N LEU A 90 -12.33 4.89 -8.53
CA LEU A 90 -12.34 3.81 -7.55
C LEU A 90 -12.35 2.42 -8.18
N GLU A 91 -12.47 2.33 -9.51
CA GLU A 91 -12.44 1.05 -10.17
C GLU A 91 -11.02 0.66 -10.51
N HIS A 92 -10.77 -0.66 -10.53
CA HIS A 92 -9.46 -1.18 -10.86
C HIS A 92 -9.34 -1.32 -12.37
N GLY A 93 -9.02 -0.22 -13.02
CA GLY A 93 -8.82 -0.22 -14.47
C GLY A 93 -7.35 -0.26 -14.82
N ALA A 94 -7.07 0.03 -16.09
CA ALA A 94 -5.70 -0.05 -16.62
C ALA A 94 -4.77 0.94 -15.91
N GLU A 95 -5.27 2.13 -15.60
CA GLU A 95 -4.43 3.10 -14.91
C GLU A 95 -4.11 2.65 -13.50
N TYR A 96 -5.09 2.08 -12.80
CA TYR A 96 -4.85 1.53 -11.48
C TYR A 96 -3.79 0.43 -11.54
N ASP A 97 -3.93 -0.48 -12.50
CA ASP A 97 -2.99 -1.59 -12.62
C ASP A 97 -1.58 -1.08 -12.90
N ALA A 98 -1.45 -0.05 -13.73
CA ALA A 98 -0.13 0.49 -14.04
C ALA A 98 0.54 1.08 -12.80
N ILE A 99 -0.24 1.81 -12.00
CA ILE A 99 0.31 2.40 -10.78
C ILE A 99 0.67 1.32 -9.77
N PHE A 100 -0.24 0.37 -9.56
CA PHE A 100 0.01 -0.69 -8.60
C PHE A 100 1.22 -1.53 -9.00
N ASN A 101 1.36 -1.86 -10.28
CA ASN A 101 2.49 -2.64 -10.75
C ASN A 101 3.79 -1.87 -10.63
N ALA A 102 3.77 -0.57 -10.88
CA ALA A 102 4.97 0.25 -10.72
C ALA A 102 5.41 0.30 -9.26
N LEU A 103 4.46 0.37 -8.33
CA LEU A 103 4.79 0.32 -6.92
C LEU A 103 5.48 -1.00 -6.57
N GLY A 104 4.95 -2.10 -7.08
CA GLY A 104 5.52 -3.42 -6.80
C GLY A 104 6.92 -3.59 -7.36
N GLU A 105 7.14 -3.11 -8.58
CA GLU A 105 8.46 -3.24 -9.21
C GLU A 105 9.48 -2.37 -8.50
N LYS A 106 9.10 -1.17 -8.13
CA LYS A 106 10.03 -0.30 -7.41
C LYS A 106 10.33 -0.86 -6.03
N TYR A 107 9.34 -1.45 -5.38
CA TYR A 107 9.54 -2.10 -4.10
C TYR A 107 10.59 -3.20 -4.23
N LYS A 108 10.47 -4.07 -5.24
CA LYS A 108 11.45 -5.13 -5.44
C LYS A 108 12.84 -4.57 -5.68
N GLU A 109 12.92 -3.53 -6.47
CA GLU A 109 14.21 -2.93 -6.78
C GLU A 109 14.90 -2.42 -5.52
N ILE A 110 14.16 -1.71 -4.67
CA ILE A 110 14.71 -1.15 -3.46
C ILE A 110 15.05 -2.26 -2.47
N ALA A 111 14.17 -3.26 -2.36
CA ALA A 111 14.40 -4.35 -1.41
C ALA A 111 15.65 -5.15 -1.78
N GLU A 112 15.86 -5.40 -3.06
CA GLU A 112 17.02 -6.15 -3.47
C GLU A 112 18.31 -5.38 -3.22
N LYS A 113 18.25 -4.07 -3.36
CA LYS A 113 19.42 -3.25 -3.09
C LYS A 113 19.76 -3.18 -1.61
N ARG A 114 18.74 -3.05 -0.78
CA ARG A 114 18.97 -2.87 0.65
C ARG A 114 19.18 -4.17 1.38
N PHE A 115 18.49 -5.22 0.96
CA PHE A 115 18.48 -6.49 1.69
C PHE A 115 18.65 -7.65 0.73
N PRO A 116 19.78 -7.71 0.05
CA PRO A 116 19.99 -8.79 -0.92
C PRO A 116 19.95 -10.14 -0.22
N GLY A 117 19.27 -11.09 -0.82
CA GLY A 117 19.20 -12.43 -0.28
C GLY A 117 18.09 -12.67 0.72
N THR A 118 17.29 -11.65 1.04
CA THR A 118 16.15 -11.89 1.92
C THR A 118 15.02 -12.54 1.12
N PRO A 119 14.26 -13.44 1.76
CA PRO A 119 13.22 -14.16 1.02
C PRO A 119 12.19 -13.27 0.35
N TRP A 120 11.70 -12.25 1.04
CA TRP A 120 10.66 -11.44 0.43
C TRP A 120 11.19 -10.47 -0.61
N ALA A 121 12.50 -10.25 -0.65
CA ALA A 121 13.10 -9.46 -1.72
C ALA A 121 13.14 -10.25 -3.02
N THR A 122 13.15 -11.59 -2.92
CA THR A 122 13.24 -12.43 -4.11
C THR A 122 11.94 -13.17 -4.39
N SER A 123 10.95 -12.94 -3.59
CA SER A 123 9.73 -13.71 -3.61
C SER A 123 8.84 -13.41 -4.74
N GLU A 124 9.07 -13.11 -5.65
CA GLU A 124 8.18 -12.92 -6.62
C GLU A 124 8.03 -13.90 -7.50
N GLY A 125 7.95 -14.14 -7.50
CA GLY A 125 7.88 -15.09 -8.30
C GLY A 125 7.70 -16.07 -8.11
N GLY A 126 7.84 -16.07 -7.87
CA GLY A 126 7.82 -16.96 -7.82
C GLY A 126 7.70 -17.72 -7.67
N GLY A 127 7.77 -17.65 -7.71
CA GLY A 127 7.80 -18.41 -7.57
C GLY A 127 7.90 -19.06 -7.56
N ASP A 128 8.04 -19.09 -7.72
CA ASP A 128 8.22 -19.76 -7.61
C ASP A 128 8.51 -20.39 -7.51
N ASP A 129 8.58 -20.44 -7.58
CA ASP A 129 8.95 -20.97 -7.32
C ASP A 129 9.20 -21.63 -7.08
N GLU A 130 9.17 -21.66 -7.09
CA GLU A 130 9.41 -22.16 -6.79
C GLU A 130 9.64 -22.71 -6.38
N ALA A 131 9.69 -22.61 -6.27
CA ALA A 131 9.89 -23.04 -5.89
C ALA A 131 9.99 -23.53 -5.67
N GLU A 132 9.88 -23.57 -5.67
CA GLU A 132 9.91 -23.94 -5.50
C GLU A 132 10.07 -24.27 -5.50
#